data_a46275dac112e35d3d4b27a4d878c357
#
_entry.id   a46275dac112e35d3d4b27a4d878c357
#
_cell.length_a   1.000
_cell.length_b   1.000
_cell.length_c   1.000
_cell.angle_alpha   90.00
_cell.angle_beta   90.00
_cell.angle_gamma   90.00
#
_symmetry.space_group_name_H-M   'P 1'
#
loop_
_entity.id
_entity.type
_entity.pdbx_description
1 polymer ?
#
loop_
_entity_poly.entity_id
_entity_poly.type
_entity_poly.pdbx_seq_one_letter_code
_entity_poly.pdbx_strand_id
1 'polypeptide(L)'
;MIKIDELLSKALKEQDKIRIDVLRAIKNEFLKYKTAKNAKPLDDTAEIQILKKMVSQREESIEMFKAGSRDDLVEKESSELNILKEFLPAEVGRDEIMAVLEEWMKTNTLEKKTMGLAIKHIKQTLPMADGKLTSDIVKEKLD
;
A
#
# COMPACT_ATOMS: atom_id res chain seq x y z
N MET A 1 -1.67 1.98 13.97
CA MET A 1 -0.60 2.89 13.48
C MET A 1 0.77 2.29 13.73
N ILE A 2 1.66 2.46 12.78
CA ILE A 2 3.03 1.95 12.87
C ILE A 2 3.83 2.84 13.82
N LYS A 3 4.44 2.23 14.84
CA LYS A 3 5.28 2.95 15.80
C LYS A 3 6.72 3.00 15.27
N ILE A 4 6.92 3.84 14.26
CA ILE A 4 8.15 3.87 13.45
C ILE A 4 9.41 4.16 14.31
N ASP A 5 9.32 5.07 15.27
CA ASP A 5 10.47 5.43 16.12
C ASP A 5 10.89 4.28 17.04
N GLU A 6 9.94 3.54 17.57
CA GLU A 6 10.22 2.36 18.41
C GLU A 6 10.88 1.25 17.59
N LEU A 7 10.34 1.00 16.38
CA LEU A 7 10.89 0.00 15.46
C LEU A 7 12.30 0.37 15.02
N LEU A 8 12.53 1.65 14.73
CA LEU A 8 13.84 2.14 14.34
C LEU A 8 14.86 1.99 15.48
N SER A 9 14.48 2.33 16.71
CA SER A 9 15.32 2.14 17.88
C SER A 9 15.72 0.68 18.06
N LYS A 10 14.77 -0.24 17.88
CA LYS A 10 15.03 -1.68 17.97
C LYS A 10 16.02 -2.14 16.90
N ALA A 11 15.80 -1.72 15.66
CA ALA A 11 16.67 -2.08 14.55
C ALA A 11 18.09 -1.55 14.73
N LEU A 12 18.23 -0.34 15.30
CA LEU A 12 19.53 0.24 15.63
C LEU A 12 20.26 -0.58 16.69
N LYS A 13 19.56 -1.03 17.72
CA LYS A 13 20.14 -1.89 18.77
C LYS A 13 20.58 -3.24 18.22
N GLU A 14 19.81 -3.80 17.29
CA GLU A 14 20.10 -5.08 16.66
C GLU A 14 21.14 -4.96 15.53
N GLN A 15 21.51 -3.74 15.15
CA GLN A 15 22.46 -3.45 14.06
C GLN A 15 22.02 -4.05 12.71
N ASP A 16 20.73 -4.08 12.49
CA ASP A 16 20.12 -4.58 11.23
C ASP A 16 20.11 -3.45 10.19
N LYS A 17 21.20 -3.34 9.41
CA LYS A 17 21.39 -2.25 8.45
C LYS A 17 20.25 -2.12 7.44
N ILE A 18 19.82 -3.24 6.88
CA ILE A 18 18.77 -3.23 5.84
C ILE A 18 17.47 -2.71 6.45
N ARG A 19 17.11 -3.22 7.62
CA ARG A 19 15.90 -2.79 8.33
C ARG A 19 15.96 -1.32 8.73
N ILE A 20 17.12 -0.86 9.18
CA ILE A 20 17.34 0.56 9.51
C ILE A 20 17.07 1.44 8.30
N ASP A 21 17.62 1.08 7.14
CA ASP A 21 17.45 1.86 5.91
C ASP A 21 16.00 1.91 5.48
N VAL A 22 15.28 0.79 5.53
CA VAL A 22 13.87 0.73 5.20
C VAL A 22 13.02 1.58 6.16
N LEU A 23 13.26 1.45 7.45
CA LEU A 23 12.53 2.22 8.47
C LEU A 23 12.78 3.71 8.35
N ARG A 24 14.00 4.13 8.03
CA ARG A 24 14.33 5.53 7.78
C ARG A 24 13.59 6.05 6.54
N ALA A 25 13.51 5.25 5.49
CA ALA A 25 12.77 5.61 4.28
C ALA A 25 11.28 5.79 4.56
N ILE A 26 10.69 4.88 5.34
CA ILE A 26 9.28 4.99 5.75
C ILE A 26 9.08 6.26 6.58
N LYS A 27 9.94 6.51 7.55
CA LYS A 27 9.85 7.70 8.39
C LYS A 27 9.91 8.98 7.57
N ASN A 28 10.80 9.04 6.58
CA ASN A 28 10.91 10.19 5.68
C ASN A 28 9.62 10.41 4.89
N GLU A 29 9.02 9.36 4.36
CA GLU A 29 7.78 9.47 3.61
C GLU A 29 6.62 9.92 4.51
N PHE A 30 6.55 9.43 5.75
CA PHE A 30 5.57 9.87 6.72
C PHE A 30 5.75 11.35 7.06
N LEU A 31 7.00 11.81 7.23
CA LEU A 31 7.29 13.22 7.48
C LEU A 31 6.90 14.11 6.31
N LYS A 32 7.20 13.70 5.08
CA LYS A 32 6.79 14.42 3.88
C LYS A 32 5.27 14.59 3.83
N TYR A 33 4.54 13.54 4.16
CA TYR A 33 3.08 13.57 4.20
C TYR A 33 2.58 14.60 5.24
N LYS A 34 3.12 14.55 6.45
CA LYS A 34 2.72 15.44 7.56
C LYS A 34 3.04 16.90 7.30
N THR A 35 4.14 17.19 6.57
CA THR A 35 4.61 18.55 6.33
C THR A 35 4.18 19.10 4.98
N ALA A 36 3.46 18.32 4.18
CA ALA A 36 2.96 18.78 2.89
C ALA A 36 1.91 19.89 3.06
N LYS A 37 1.85 20.79 2.08
CA LYS A 37 0.82 21.83 2.06
C LYS A 37 -0.56 21.15 1.98
N ASN A 38 -1.49 21.57 2.83
CA ASN A 38 -2.82 20.98 2.94
C ASN A 38 -2.81 19.52 3.42
N ALA A 39 -1.81 19.16 4.25
CA ALA A 39 -1.70 17.82 4.78
C ALA A 39 -2.93 17.44 5.61
N LYS A 40 -3.41 16.22 5.38
CA LYS A 40 -4.42 15.60 6.23
C LYS A 40 -3.73 14.82 7.35
N PRO A 41 -4.45 14.48 8.44
CA PRO A 41 -3.85 13.64 9.49
C PRO A 41 -3.33 12.32 8.93
N LEU A 42 -2.19 11.88 9.43
CA LEU A 42 -1.61 10.59 9.08
C LEU A 42 -2.32 9.49 9.87
N ASP A 43 -3.33 8.90 9.29
CA ASP A 43 -4.08 7.78 9.86
C ASP A 43 -3.61 6.43 9.27
N ASP A 44 -4.21 5.34 9.74
CA ASP A 44 -3.85 3.99 9.27
C ASP A 44 -4.02 3.84 7.75
N THR A 45 -5.08 4.39 7.20
CA THR A 45 -5.33 4.36 5.75
C THR A 45 -4.24 5.11 4.99
N ALA A 46 -3.86 6.29 5.45
CA ALA A 46 -2.79 7.08 4.84
C ALA A 46 -1.45 6.35 4.90
N GLU A 47 -1.12 5.73 6.04
CA GLU A 47 0.10 4.94 6.18
C GLU A 47 0.14 3.79 5.17
N ILE A 48 -0.96 3.06 5.03
CA ILE A 48 -1.06 1.96 4.07
C ILE A 48 -0.86 2.45 2.64
N GLN A 49 -1.47 3.57 2.26
CA GLN A 49 -1.32 4.14 0.92
C GLN A 49 0.13 4.55 0.64
N ILE A 50 0.80 5.15 1.61
CA ILE A 50 2.22 5.52 1.49
C ILE A 50 3.08 4.27 1.29
N LEU A 51 2.87 3.24 2.10
CA LEU A 51 3.62 1.98 2.00
C LEU A 51 3.39 1.28 0.66
N LYS A 52 2.15 1.25 0.17
CA LYS A 52 1.81 0.67 -1.13
C LYS A 52 2.56 1.38 -2.26
N LYS A 53 2.63 2.70 -2.20
CA LYS A 53 3.37 3.49 -3.19
C LYS A 53 4.86 3.18 -3.15
N MET A 54 5.43 3.07 -1.94
CA MET A 54 6.83 2.72 -1.76
C MET A 54 7.14 1.33 -2.33
N VAL A 55 6.25 0.36 -2.11
CA VAL A 55 6.37 -0.99 -2.66
C VAL A 55 6.38 -0.95 -4.19
N SER A 56 5.42 -0.24 -4.80
CA SER A 56 5.34 -0.09 -6.26
C SER A 56 6.62 0.52 -6.84
N GLN A 57 7.14 1.57 -6.21
CA GLN A 57 8.35 2.24 -6.67
C GLN A 57 9.57 1.31 -6.63
N ARG A 58 9.68 0.49 -5.57
CA ARG A 58 10.77 -0.49 -5.47
C ARG A 58 10.64 -1.61 -6.50
N GLU A 59 9.43 -2.08 -6.75
CA GLU A 59 9.18 -3.09 -7.76
C GLU A 59 9.57 -2.58 -9.16
N GLU A 60 9.25 -1.34 -9.49
CA GLU A 60 9.67 -0.71 -10.73
C GLU A 60 11.18 -0.60 -10.84
N SER A 61 11.85 -0.19 -9.75
CA SER A 61 13.31 -0.11 -9.69
C SER A 61 13.96 -1.47 -9.93
N ILE A 62 13.42 -2.52 -9.32
CA ILE A 62 13.91 -3.89 -9.48
C ILE A 62 13.83 -4.31 -10.96
N GLU A 63 12.70 -4.04 -11.63
CA GLU A 63 12.54 -4.36 -13.05
C GLU A 63 13.55 -3.60 -13.91
N MET A 64 13.80 -2.32 -13.61
CA MET A 64 14.80 -1.53 -14.31
C MET A 64 16.21 -2.08 -14.13
N PHE A 65 16.57 -2.49 -12.90
CA PHE A 65 17.88 -3.07 -12.62
C PHE A 65 18.07 -4.44 -13.27
N LYS A 66 17.01 -5.25 -13.34
CA LYS A 66 17.04 -6.51 -14.08
C LYS A 66 17.30 -6.28 -15.56
N ALA A 67 16.62 -5.33 -16.16
CA ALA A 67 16.80 -4.95 -17.57
C ALA A 67 18.23 -4.47 -17.85
N GLY A 68 18.86 -3.79 -16.86
CA GLY A 68 20.24 -3.32 -16.96
C GLY A 68 21.29 -4.32 -16.50
N SER A 69 20.90 -5.55 -16.19
CA SER A 69 21.79 -6.62 -15.70
C SER A 69 22.57 -6.23 -14.43
N ARG A 70 21.95 -5.44 -13.56
CA ARG A 70 22.53 -4.99 -12.29
C ARG A 70 22.06 -5.89 -11.14
N ASP A 71 22.51 -7.14 -11.13
CA ASP A 71 22.10 -8.15 -10.16
C ASP A 71 22.39 -7.75 -8.72
N ASP A 72 23.47 -7.01 -8.48
CA ASP A 72 23.83 -6.47 -7.17
C ASP A 72 22.72 -5.55 -6.62
N LEU A 73 22.20 -4.67 -7.46
CA LEU A 73 21.13 -3.74 -7.08
C LEU A 73 19.78 -4.45 -6.98
N VAL A 74 19.52 -5.45 -7.82
CA VAL A 74 18.33 -6.30 -7.74
C VAL A 74 18.26 -6.98 -6.38
N GLU A 75 19.36 -7.59 -5.94
CA GLU A 75 19.42 -8.28 -4.65
C GLU A 75 19.17 -7.32 -3.48
N LYS A 76 19.84 -6.16 -3.51
CA LYS A 76 19.68 -5.13 -2.48
C LYS A 76 18.24 -4.64 -2.38
N GLU A 77 17.67 -4.22 -3.52
CA GLU A 77 16.30 -3.71 -3.56
C GLU A 77 15.27 -4.77 -3.18
N SER A 78 15.50 -6.02 -3.58
CA SER A 78 14.60 -7.12 -3.22
C SER A 78 14.60 -7.39 -1.71
N SER A 79 15.76 -7.33 -1.07
CA SER A 79 15.87 -7.48 0.40
C SER A 79 15.11 -6.36 1.12
N GLU A 80 15.27 -5.13 0.65
CA GLU A 80 14.56 -3.98 1.21
C GLU A 80 13.06 -4.07 0.98
N LEU A 81 12.64 -4.52 -0.21
CA LEU A 81 11.23 -4.73 -0.54
C LEU A 81 10.57 -5.76 0.39
N ASN A 82 11.26 -6.87 0.68
CA ASN A 82 10.73 -7.90 1.56
C ASN A 82 10.48 -7.35 2.98
N ILE A 83 11.37 -6.52 3.48
CA ILE A 83 11.19 -5.88 4.78
C ILE A 83 10.03 -4.87 4.74
N LEU A 84 9.97 -4.07 3.68
CA LEU A 84 8.90 -3.09 3.51
C LEU A 84 7.51 -3.75 3.51
N LYS A 85 7.38 -4.89 2.85
CA LYS A 85 6.11 -5.64 2.81
C LYS A 85 5.67 -6.16 4.17
N GLU A 86 6.58 -6.37 5.12
CA GLU A 86 6.23 -6.79 6.48
C GLU A 86 5.31 -5.80 7.18
N PHE A 87 5.36 -4.53 6.81
CA PHE A 87 4.57 -3.46 7.43
C PHE A 87 3.19 -3.28 6.79
N LEU A 88 2.92 -3.98 5.70
CA LEU A 88 1.61 -3.96 5.06
C LEU A 88 0.71 -5.06 5.63
N PRO A 89 -0.60 -4.77 5.82
CA PRO A 89 -1.56 -5.82 6.14
C PRO A 89 -1.64 -6.86 5.02
N ALA A 90 -2.23 -8.00 5.31
CA ALA A 90 -2.45 -9.04 4.32
C ALA A 90 -3.28 -8.52 3.14
N GLU A 91 -3.00 -9.02 1.95
CA GLU A 91 -3.77 -8.68 0.76
C GLU A 91 -5.22 -9.13 0.90
N VAL A 92 -6.12 -8.35 0.31
CA VAL A 92 -7.55 -8.60 0.35
C VAL A 92 -7.95 -9.37 -0.91
N GLY A 93 -8.68 -10.46 -0.73
CA GLY A 93 -9.13 -11.30 -1.82
C GLY A 93 -10.48 -10.88 -2.39
N ARG A 94 -10.86 -11.57 -3.47
CA ARG A 94 -12.11 -11.34 -4.20
C ARG A 94 -13.36 -11.39 -3.30
N ASP A 95 -13.44 -12.38 -2.42
CA ASP A 95 -14.62 -12.58 -1.57
C ASP A 95 -14.84 -11.41 -0.61
N GLU A 96 -13.76 -10.86 -0.07
CA GLU A 96 -13.84 -9.73 0.85
C GLU A 96 -14.30 -8.47 0.11
N ILE A 97 -13.78 -8.24 -1.09
CA ILE A 97 -14.18 -7.12 -1.94
C ILE A 97 -15.66 -7.23 -2.31
N MET A 98 -16.09 -8.42 -2.71
CA MET A 98 -17.48 -8.69 -3.09
C MET A 98 -18.42 -8.45 -1.91
N ALA A 99 -18.04 -8.87 -0.70
CA ALA A 99 -18.86 -8.67 0.49
C ALA A 99 -19.06 -7.17 0.79
N VAL A 100 -18.01 -6.37 0.65
CA VAL A 100 -18.11 -4.92 0.86
C VAL A 100 -18.99 -4.28 -0.21
N LEU A 101 -18.84 -4.70 -1.46
CA LEU A 101 -19.67 -4.19 -2.56
C LEU A 101 -21.15 -4.52 -2.33
N GLU A 102 -21.47 -5.74 -1.97
CA GLU A 102 -22.85 -6.15 -1.70
C GLU A 102 -23.47 -5.38 -0.54
N GLU A 103 -22.70 -5.12 0.51
CA GLU A 103 -23.15 -4.29 1.63
C GLU A 103 -23.46 -2.86 1.19
N TRP A 104 -22.60 -2.27 0.35
CA TRP A 104 -22.82 -0.94 -0.22
C TRP A 104 -24.09 -0.91 -1.08
N MET A 105 -24.34 -1.97 -1.83
CA MET A 105 -25.52 -2.08 -2.72
C MET A 105 -26.84 -2.20 -1.95
N LYS A 106 -26.82 -2.50 -0.67
CA LYS A 106 -28.04 -2.52 0.15
C LYS A 106 -28.65 -1.13 0.29
N THR A 107 -27.83 -0.09 0.27
CA THR A 107 -28.27 1.31 0.42
C THR A 107 -27.98 2.18 -0.78
N ASN A 108 -27.41 1.62 -1.85
CA ASN A 108 -27.04 2.37 -3.05
C ASN A 108 -27.35 1.54 -4.29
N THR A 109 -27.60 2.20 -5.40
CA THR A 109 -27.82 1.53 -6.70
C THR A 109 -26.51 1.50 -7.48
N LEU A 110 -26.07 0.33 -7.89
CA LEU A 110 -24.89 0.16 -8.74
C LEU A 110 -25.27 0.34 -10.20
N GLU A 111 -24.74 1.38 -10.83
CA GLU A 111 -24.91 1.67 -12.23
C GLU A 111 -23.64 2.36 -12.77
N LYS A 112 -23.56 2.57 -14.09
CA LYS A 112 -22.34 3.15 -14.67
C LYS A 112 -21.89 4.44 -14.00
N LYS A 113 -22.82 5.34 -13.70
CA LYS A 113 -22.50 6.62 -13.08
C LYS A 113 -22.11 6.52 -11.61
N THR A 114 -22.41 5.41 -10.94
CA THR A 114 -22.06 5.20 -9.52
C THR A 114 -20.89 4.24 -9.32
N MET A 115 -20.32 3.68 -10.39
CA MET A 115 -19.17 2.77 -10.29
C MET A 115 -18.01 3.38 -9.52
N GLY A 116 -17.68 4.64 -9.81
CA GLY A 116 -16.61 5.35 -9.13
C GLY A 116 -16.84 5.46 -7.63
N LEU A 117 -18.08 5.70 -7.22
CA LEU A 117 -18.44 5.76 -5.79
C LEU A 117 -18.31 4.41 -5.12
N ALA A 118 -18.72 3.33 -5.79
CA ALA A 118 -18.59 1.98 -5.27
C ALA A 118 -17.12 1.60 -5.09
N ILE A 119 -16.29 1.86 -6.10
CA ILE A 119 -14.85 1.60 -6.05
C ILE A 119 -14.19 2.39 -4.92
N LYS A 120 -14.53 3.67 -4.79
CA LYS A 120 -14.01 4.51 -3.71
C LYS A 120 -14.38 3.96 -2.34
N HIS A 121 -15.62 3.54 -2.15
CA HIS A 121 -16.07 2.95 -0.89
C HIS A 121 -15.29 1.68 -0.54
N ILE A 122 -15.09 0.80 -1.53
CA ILE A 122 -14.34 -0.44 -1.33
C ILE A 122 -12.90 -0.13 -0.92
N LYS A 123 -12.24 0.81 -1.60
CA LYS A 123 -10.86 1.19 -1.29
C LYS A 123 -10.72 1.84 0.09
N GLN A 124 -11.71 2.59 0.53
CA GLN A 124 -11.72 3.20 1.87
C GLN A 124 -11.95 2.15 2.95
N THR A 125 -12.81 1.18 2.69
CA THR A 125 -13.12 0.10 3.65
C THR A 125 -12.01 -0.94 3.70
N LEU A 126 -11.43 -1.26 2.53
CA LEU A 126 -10.38 -2.26 2.37
C LEU A 126 -9.16 -1.63 1.67
N PRO A 127 -8.31 -0.89 2.44
CA PRO A 127 -7.17 -0.18 1.84
C PRO A 127 -6.18 -1.08 1.08
N MET A 128 -6.13 -2.37 1.41
CA MET A 128 -5.27 -3.34 0.71
C MET A 128 -5.90 -3.95 -0.52
N ALA A 129 -7.14 -3.57 -0.87
CA ALA A 129 -7.77 -4.06 -2.08
C ALA A 129 -7.02 -3.58 -3.32
N ASP A 130 -6.69 -4.51 -4.22
CA ASP A 130 -6.05 -4.17 -5.49
C ASP A 130 -7.01 -3.36 -6.36
N GLY A 131 -6.52 -2.27 -6.95
CA GLY A 131 -7.35 -1.36 -7.74
C GLY A 131 -7.95 -2.02 -8.99
N LYS A 132 -7.15 -2.83 -9.71
CA LYS A 132 -7.61 -3.53 -10.89
C LYS A 132 -8.65 -4.60 -10.55
N LEU A 133 -8.36 -5.43 -9.54
CA LEU A 133 -9.28 -6.46 -9.10
C LEU A 133 -10.60 -5.85 -8.63
N THR A 134 -10.55 -4.77 -7.86
CA THR A 134 -11.73 -4.04 -7.40
C THR A 134 -12.57 -3.55 -8.57
N SER A 135 -11.93 -2.91 -9.54
CA SER A 135 -12.61 -2.40 -10.74
C SER A 135 -13.26 -3.54 -11.53
N ASP A 136 -12.56 -4.66 -11.71
CA ASP A 136 -13.08 -5.82 -12.45
C ASP A 136 -14.29 -6.42 -11.74
N ILE A 137 -14.26 -6.54 -10.43
CA ILE A 137 -15.38 -7.08 -9.63
C ILE A 137 -16.62 -6.17 -9.75
N VAL A 138 -16.41 -4.86 -9.64
CA VAL A 138 -17.52 -3.89 -9.78
C VAL A 138 -18.14 -3.98 -11.17
N LYS A 139 -17.33 -4.09 -12.22
CA LYS A 139 -17.80 -4.23 -13.60
C LYS A 139 -18.59 -5.53 -13.81
N GLU A 140 -18.09 -6.65 -13.26
CA GLU A 140 -18.79 -7.93 -13.33
C GLU A 140 -20.15 -7.87 -12.65
N LYS A 141 -20.24 -7.22 -11.50
CA LYS A 141 -21.50 -7.11 -10.76
C LYS A 141 -22.50 -6.21 -11.46
N LEU A 142 -22.02 -5.22 -12.21
CA LEU A 142 -22.85 -4.30 -12.98
C LEU A 142 -23.52 -4.98 -14.17
N ASP A 143 -22.84 -5.92 -14.84
CA ASP A 143 -23.30 -6.62 -16.03
C ASP A 143 -24.41 -7.73 -15.74
#